data_11f7e5b3ac29aca5c8d8200f7d6ed3e0
#
_entry.id   11f7e5b3ac29aca5c8d8200f7d6ed3e0
#
_cell.length_a   1.000
_cell.length_b   1.000
_cell.length_c   1.000
_cell.angle_alpha   90.00
_cell.angle_beta   90.00
_cell.angle_gamma   90.00
#
_symmetry.space_group_name_H-M   'P 1'
#
loop_
_entity.id
_entity.type
_entity.pdbx_description
1 polymer ?
#
loop_
_entity_poly.entity_id
_entity_poly.type
_entity_poly.pdbx_seq_one_letter_code
_entity_poly.pdbx_strand_id
1 'polypeptide(L)'
;MKKIGMIVAVEMKAVFERYGTPQEEKEYPGYRVLVYEAEDYIIYALNCGAGEIAAAAATQFLISQMQVDFIVNFGVVGGLTEEMTKTKMCVVESVVHYDFDTTEVDAVEVGRYLTYPDIYIPTTPDLVEKAENLQPDLKRVVCASGDKFIGNPEKKKEMHRVFGADICEMEAAGIVLTSNRNRVPCLLIKIVSDSVSGGAEEFRRELEHAAQICLDTVDQIIRKL
;
A
#
# COMPACT_ATOMS: atom_id res chain seq x y z
N MET A 1 -7.95 -22.80 -4.96
CA MET A 1 -6.69 -22.02 -5.11
C MET A 1 -7.05 -20.56 -4.91
N LYS A 2 -6.43 -19.86 -3.97
CA LYS A 2 -6.68 -18.43 -3.69
C LYS A 2 -6.12 -17.56 -4.79
N LYS A 3 -6.85 -16.52 -5.19
CA LYS A 3 -6.42 -15.54 -6.20
C LYS A 3 -6.04 -14.23 -5.51
N ILE A 4 -4.79 -13.85 -5.61
CA ILE A 4 -4.23 -12.66 -4.95
C ILE A 4 -3.96 -11.59 -6.01
N GLY A 5 -4.56 -10.42 -5.86
CA GLY A 5 -4.22 -9.25 -6.66
C GLY A 5 -3.09 -8.47 -6.00
N MET A 6 -1.93 -8.41 -6.64
CA MET A 6 -0.77 -7.65 -6.13
C MET A 6 -0.63 -6.35 -6.90
N ILE A 7 -0.92 -5.23 -6.24
CA ILE A 7 -0.73 -3.87 -6.79
C ILE A 7 0.69 -3.42 -6.50
N VAL A 8 1.41 -2.99 -7.54
CA VAL A 8 2.81 -2.55 -7.46
C VAL A 8 2.95 -1.19 -8.14
N ALA A 9 3.50 -0.21 -7.46
CA ALA A 9 3.70 1.13 -8.01
C ALA A 9 5.03 1.26 -8.77
N VAL A 10 6.14 1.22 -8.06
CA VAL A 10 7.49 1.42 -8.62
C VAL A 10 8.44 0.25 -8.33
N GLU A 11 8.01 -0.76 -7.57
CA GLU A 11 8.84 -1.84 -7.02
C GLU A 11 8.84 -3.11 -7.87
N MET A 12 8.48 -3.05 -9.15
CA MET A 12 8.38 -4.25 -10.02
C MET A 12 9.67 -5.07 -10.12
N LYS A 13 10.84 -4.43 -9.95
CA LYS A 13 12.11 -5.14 -9.91
C LYS A 13 12.15 -6.18 -8.78
N ALA A 14 11.63 -5.85 -7.60
CA ALA A 14 11.53 -6.78 -6.48
C ALA A 14 10.65 -7.99 -6.82
N VAL A 15 9.56 -7.79 -7.55
CA VAL A 15 8.68 -8.89 -8.00
C VAL A 15 9.43 -9.87 -8.91
N PHE A 16 10.18 -9.37 -9.89
CA PHE A 16 10.99 -10.21 -10.77
C PHE A 16 12.13 -10.93 -10.03
N GLU A 17 12.78 -10.26 -9.08
CA GLU A 17 13.84 -10.87 -8.26
C GLU A 17 13.28 -11.97 -7.34
N ARG A 18 12.07 -11.79 -6.79
CA ARG A 18 11.44 -12.74 -5.88
C ARG A 18 10.81 -13.94 -6.58
N TYR A 19 10.04 -13.70 -7.65
CA TYR A 19 9.24 -14.73 -8.31
C TYR A 19 9.81 -15.20 -9.66
N GLY A 20 10.82 -14.51 -10.18
CA GLY A 20 11.44 -14.86 -11.47
C GLY A 20 10.55 -14.55 -12.68
N THR A 21 10.63 -15.42 -13.68
CA THR A 21 9.80 -15.30 -14.90
C THR A 21 8.37 -15.72 -14.58
N PRO A 22 7.35 -14.90 -14.93
CA PRO A 22 5.96 -15.28 -14.74
C PRO A 22 5.59 -16.51 -15.59
N GLN A 23 4.68 -17.35 -15.12
CA GLN A 23 4.16 -18.48 -15.86
C GLN A 23 3.26 -18.04 -17.02
N GLU A 24 2.59 -16.92 -16.87
CA GLU A 24 1.76 -16.31 -17.91
C GLU A 24 1.83 -14.80 -17.82
N GLU A 25 1.76 -14.13 -18.97
CA GLU A 25 1.57 -12.69 -19.09
C GLU A 25 0.26 -12.43 -19.82
N LYS A 26 -0.66 -11.70 -19.17
CA LYS A 26 -1.95 -11.33 -19.75
C LYS A 26 -1.93 -9.87 -20.17
N GLU A 27 -2.06 -9.63 -21.46
CA GLU A 27 -2.11 -8.29 -22.03
C GLU A 27 -3.57 -7.82 -22.18
N TYR A 28 -3.83 -6.61 -21.70
CA TYR A 28 -5.10 -5.92 -21.82
C TYR A 28 -4.86 -4.47 -22.27
N PRO A 29 -5.85 -3.78 -22.85
CA PRO A 29 -5.72 -2.37 -23.10
C PRO A 29 -5.37 -1.58 -21.84
N GLY A 30 -4.14 -1.04 -21.78
CA GLY A 30 -3.64 -0.26 -20.63
C GLY A 30 -3.06 -1.07 -19.47
N TYR A 31 -3.14 -2.41 -19.46
CA TYR A 31 -2.63 -3.24 -18.38
C TYR A 31 -1.90 -4.48 -18.86
N ARG A 32 -0.80 -4.79 -18.18
CA ARG A 32 -0.08 -6.06 -18.30
C ARG A 32 -0.07 -6.72 -16.93
N VAL A 33 -0.65 -7.92 -16.83
CA VAL A 33 -0.74 -8.69 -15.59
C VAL A 33 0.24 -9.84 -15.67
N LEU A 34 1.14 -9.93 -14.69
CA LEU A 34 2.07 -11.05 -14.53
C LEU A 34 1.44 -12.09 -13.61
N VAL A 35 1.41 -13.34 -14.04
CA VAL A 35 0.79 -14.43 -13.30
C VAL A 35 1.89 -15.31 -12.72
N TYR A 36 1.84 -15.49 -11.41
CA TYR A 36 2.72 -16.39 -10.66
C TYR A 36 1.88 -17.42 -9.91
N GLU A 37 2.07 -18.70 -10.25
CA GLU A 37 1.33 -19.80 -9.67
C GLU A 37 2.17 -20.51 -8.60
N ALA A 38 1.54 -20.77 -7.45
CA ALA A 38 2.04 -21.62 -6.38
C ALA A 38 1.06 -22.79 -6.15
N GLU A 39 1.36 -23.71 -5.23
CA GLU A 39 0.53 -24.88 -4.97
C GLU A 39 -0.91 -24.50 -4.54
N ASP A 40 -1.04 -23.51 -3.66
CA ASP A 40 -2.32 -23.14 -3.02
C ASP A 40 -2.87 -21.79 -3.47
N TYR A 41 -2.11 -20.96 -4.19
CA TYR A 41 -2.51 -19.63 -4.61
C TYR A 41 -1.93 -19.20 -5.96
N ILE A 42 -2.58 -18.20 -6.57
CA ILE A 42 -2.11 -17.51 -7.77
C ILE A 42 -1.95 -16.02 -7.43
N ILE A 43 -0.83 -15.42 -7.81
CA ILE A 43 -0.60 -13.98 -7.74
C ILE A 43 -0.83 -13.38 -9.14
N TYR A 44 -1.70 -12.39 -9.22
CA TYR A 44 -1.87 -11.50 -10.37
C TYR A 44 -1.17 -10.18 -10.02
N ALA A 45 0.09 -10.04 -10.41
CA ALA A 45 0.87 -8.83 -10.16
C ALA A 45 0.67 -7.82 -11.30
N LEU A 46 0.32 -6.58 -10.92
CA LEU A 46 0.07 -5.50 -11.86
C LEU A 46 0.84 -4.25 -11.44
N ASN A 47 1.67 -3.73 -12.37
CA ASN A 47 2.30 -2.43 -12.21
C ASN A 47 1.28 -1.34 -12.55
N CYS A 48 0.87 -0.55 -11.56
CA CYS A 48 -0.05 0.57 -11.78
C CYS A 48 0.67 1.90 -12.07
N GLY A 49 1.95 2.01 -11.74
CA GLY A 49 2.62 3.30 -11.62
C GLY A 49 2.23 4.04 -10.34
N ALA A 50 2.79 5.23 -10.13
CA ALA A 50 2.52 6.04 -8.97
C ALA A 50 1.19 6.81 -9.06
N GLY A 51 0.53 6.97 -7.93
CA GLY A 51 -0.63 7.85 -7.75
C GLY A 51 -1.95 7.14 -7.54
N GLU A 52 -2.86 7.84 -6.83
CA GLU A 52 -4.14 7.33 -6.36
C GLU A 52 -5.06 6.87 -7.49
N ILE A 53 -5.11 7.62 -8.59
CA ILE A 53 -5.97 7.31 -9.74
C ILE A 53 -5.51 6.02 -10.40
N ALA A 54 -4.20 5.87 -10.62
CA ALA A 54 -3.62 4.68 -11.24
C ALA A 54 -3.82 3.45 -10.35
N ALA A 55 -3.58 3.58 -9.05
CA ALA A 55 -3.76 2.53 -8.07
C ALA A 55 -5.23 2.08 -7.95
N ALA A 56 -6.17 3.02 -7.90
CA ALA A 56 -7.61 2.73 -7.87
C ALA A 56 -8.08 1.99 -9.13
N ALA A 57 -7.66 2.46 -10.31
CA ALA A 57 -8.01 1.84 -11.59
C ALA A 57 -7.45 0.41 -11.71
N ALA A 58 -6.19 0.19 -11.32
CA ALA A 58 -5.55 -1.11 -11.31
C ALA A 58 -6.20 -2.07 -10.31
N THR A 59 -6.56 -1.59 -9.11
CA THR A 59 -7.28 -2.36 -8.10
C THR A 59 -8.64 -2.80 -8.61
N GLN A 60 -9.44 -1.88 -9.19
CA GLN A 60 -10.73 -2.22 -9.78
C GLN A 60 -10.58 -3.21 -10.93
N PHE A 61 -9.55 -3.06 -11.75
CA PHE A 61 -9.26 -3.98 -12.85
C PHE A 61 -8.99 -5.40 -12.35
N LEU A 62 -8.10 -5.59 -11.36
CA LEU A 62 -7.81 -6.91 -10.79
C LEU A 62 -9.06 -7.54 -10.16
N ILE A 63 -9.86 -6.76 -9.44
CA ILE A 63 -11.11 -7.24 -8.84
C ILE A 63 -12.08 -7.71 -9.94
N SER A 64 -12.30 -6.91 -10.97
CA SER A 64 -13.33 -7.18 -11.99
C SER A 64 -12.91 -8.23 -13.01
N GLN A 65 -11.65 -8.21 -13.45
CA GLN A 65 -11.17 -9.07 -14.54
C GLN A 65 -10.53 -10.37 -14.04
N MET A 66 -9.74 -10.30 -12.96
CA MET A 66 -9.07 -11.47 -12.41
C MET A 66 -9.91 -12.15 -11.32
N GLN A 67 -10.95 -11.47 -10.80
CA GLN A 67 -11.81 -11.98 -9.74
C GLN A 67 -10.99 -12.44 -8.53
N VAL A 68 -10.11 -11.56 -8.06
CA VAL A 68 -9.20 -11.84 -6.95
C VAL A 68 -9.96 -11.93 -5.63
N ASP A 69 -9.51 -12.80 -4.73
CA ASP A 69 -10.12 -13.03 -3.42
C ASP A 69 -9.72 -11.93 -2.42
N PHE A 70 -8.52 -11.37 -2.59
CA PHE A 70 -8.06 -10.20 -1.83
C PHE A 70 -6.95 -9.45 -2.57
N ILE A 71 -6.76 -8.19 -2.19
CA ILE A 71 -5.71 -7.31 -2.71
C ILE A 71 -4.55 -7.26 -1.71
N VAL A 72 -3.33 -7.33 -2.23
CA VAL A 72 -2.10 -7.06 -1.50
C VAL A 72 -1.38 -5.90 -2.18
N ASN A 73 -0.88 -4.97 -1.37
CA ASN A 73 0.06 -3.97 -1.82
C ASN A 73 1.28 -3.99 -0.89
N PHE A 74 2.45 -3.92 -1.48
CA PHE A 74 3.70 -3.73 -0.78
C PHE A 74 4.43 -2.54 -1.39
N GLY A 75 5.33 -1.94 -0.65
CA GLY A 75 6.13 -0.85 -1.21
C GLY A 75 6.83 -0.02 -0.16
N VAL A 76 7.61 0.93 -0.67
CA VAL A 76 8.39 1.86 0.15
C VAL A 76 7.58 3.12 0.47
N VAL A 77 7.82 3.71 1.64
CA VAL A 77 7.09 4.87 2.15
C VAL A 77 8.00 5.85 2.86
N GLY A 78 7.56 7.10 2.97
CA GLY A 78 8.20 8.10 3.84
C GLY A 78 7.76 7.91 5.30
N GLY A 79 8.73 7.86 6.23
CA GLY A 79 8.47 7.88 7.67
C GLY A 79 8.10 9.29 8.14
N LEU A 80 7.07 9.41 8.97
CA LEU A 80 6.60 10.69 9.54
C LEU A 80 7.04 10.87 10.99
N THR A 81 7.53 9.80 11.65
CA THR A 81 7.95 9.79 13.05
C THR A 81 9.35 9.22 13.22
N GLU A 82 10.00 9.56 14.34
CA GLU A 82 11.30 8.96 14.71
C GLU A 82 11.17 7.46 15.01
N GLU A 83 10.03 7.01 15.50
CA GLU A 83 9.75 5.60 15.72
C GLU A 83 9.78 4.82 14.40
N MET A 84 9.10 5.32 13.37
CA MET A 84 9.07 4.67 12.06
C MET A 84 10.43 4.70 11.34
N THR A 85 11.26 5.71 11.62
CA THR A 85 12.65 5.74 11.14
C THR A 85 13.47 4.54 11.66
N LYS A 86 13.17 4.04 12.85
CA LYS A 86 13.87 2.90 13.50
C LYS A 86 13.25 1.55 13.14
N THR A 87 11.94 1.43 13.29
CA THR A 87 11.19 0.17 13.11
C THR A 87 11.07 -0.23 11.65
N LYS A 88 10.89 0.73 10.74
CA LYS A 88 10.79 0.61 9.27
C LYS A 88 9.65 -0.25 8.74
N MET A 89 9.52 -1.53 9.14
CA MET A 89 8.47 -2.44 8.63
C MET A 89 7.14 -2.21 9.34
N CYS A 90 6.06 -2.13 8.57
CA CYS A 90 4.74 -1.88 9.12
C CYS A 90 3.60 -2.51 8.31
N VAL A 91 2.47 -2.71 8.99
CA VAL A 91 1.17 -3.05 8.41
C VAL A 91 0.21 -1.87 8.57
N VAL A 92 -0.44 -1.48 7.49
CA VAL A 92 -1.38 -0.35 7.50
C VAL A 92 -2.73 -0.81 8.03
N GLU A 93 -3.17 -0.25 9.16
CA GLU A 93 -4.51 -0.49 9.70
C GLU A 93 -5.57 0.44 9.11
N SER A 94 -5.18 1.69 8.83
CA SER A 94 -6.07 2.68 8.23
C SER A 94 -5.30 3.70 7.40
N VAL A 95 -6.02 4.34 6.49
CA VAL A 95 -5.50 5.35 5.56
C VAL A 95 -6.24 6.66 5.77
N VAL A 96 -5.51 7.78 5.74
CA VAL A 96 -6.07 9.12 5.61
C VAL A 96 -5.75 9.65 4.22
N HIS A 97 -6.77 9.97 3.42
CA HIS A 97 -6.58 10.64 2.13
C HIS A 97 -6.42 12.14 2.34
N TYR A 98 -5.19 12.56 2.67
CA TYR A 98 -4.90 13.88 3.23
C TYR A 98 -5.09 15.06 2.29
N ASP A 99 -5.22 14.86 0.98
CA ASP A 99 -5.51 15.91 0.00
C ASP A 99 -6.92 15.84 -0.60
N PHE A 100 -7.78 14.96 -0.07
CA PHE A 100 -9.22 15.01 -0.31
C PHE A 100 -9.85 16.06 0.61
N ASP A 101 -10.31 17.15 0.06
CA ASP A 101 -10.84 18.31 0.81
C ASP A 101 -12.20 18.76 0.27
N THR A 102 -13.24 18.55 1.09
CA THR A 102 -14.60 19.06 0.86
C THR A 102 -15.07 19.97 2.00
N THR A 103 -14.14 20.51 2.78
CA THR A 103 -14.42 21.30 3.99
C THR A 103 -15.34 22.51 3.73
N GLU A 104 -15.20 23.16 2.57
CA GLU A 104 -16.04 24.32 2.20
C GLU A 104 -17.48 23.94 1.85
N VAL A 105 -17.73 22.67 1.47
CA VAL A 105 -19.06 22.20 1.04
C VAL A 105 -19.75 21.41 2.13
N ASP A 106 -19.04 20.46 2.73
CA ASP A 106 -19.63 19.49 3.66
C ASP A 106 -19.41 19.88 5.15
N ALA A 107 -18.63 20.92 5.42
CA ALA A 107 -18.28 21.39 6.78
C ALA A 107 -17.69 20.27 7.66
N VAL A 108 -16.84 19.44 7.07
CA VAL A 108 -16.13 18.30 7.72
C VAL A 108 -14.63 18.50 7.66
N GLU A 109 -13.86 17.63 8.30
CA GLU A 109 -12.39 17.66 8.29
C GLU A 109 -11.82 17.29 6.91
N VAL A 110 -10.64 17.78 6.58
CA VAL A 110 -9.85 17.30 5.42
C VAL A 110 -9.64 15.79 5.53
N GLY A 111 -9.78 15.07 4.42
CA GLY A 111 -9.68 13.60 4.38
C GLY A 111 -10.98 12.86 4.70
N ARG A 112 -12.04 13.58 5.01
CA ARG A 112 -13.32 13.02 5.46
C ARG A 112 -14.21 12.58 4.29
N TYR A 113 -14.37 11.28 4.13
CA TYR A 113 -15.41 10.69 3.29
C TYR A 113 -16.69 10.48 4.11
N LEU A 114 -17.84 11.01 3.68
CA LEU A 114 -19.09 10.94 4.43
C LEU A 114 -19.61 9.51 4.68
N THR A 115 -19.07 8.53 3.98
CA THR A 115 -19.39 7.11 4.16
C THR A 115 -18.65 6.44 5.32
N TYR A 116 -17.68 7.13 5.93
CA TYR A 116 -16.90 6.65 7.09
C TYR A 116 -17.17 7.50 8.33
N PRO A 117 -16.99 6.96 9.54
CA PRO A 117 -17.29 7.68 10.80
C PRO A 117 -16.30 8.81 11.11
N ASP A 118 -15.10 8.79 10.55
CA ASP A 118 -14.02 9.76 10.74
C ASP A 118 -13.13 9.83 9.49
N ILE A 119 -11.94 10.42 9.56
CA ILE A 119 -10.99 10.52 8.45
C ILE A 119 -10.21 9.22 8.18
N TYR A 120 -10.30 8.22 9.06
CA TYR A 120 -9.54 6.98 8.99
C TYR A 120 -10.31 5.92 8.21
N ILE A 121 -9.82 5.60 7.02
CA ILE A 121 -10.40 4.60 6.13
C ILE A 121 -9.76 3.25 6.47
N PRO A 122 -10.49 2.27 7.06
CA PRO A 122 -9.88 1.03 7.51
C PRO A 122 -9.46 0.13 6.34
N THR A 123 -8.35 -0.55 6.50
CA THR A 123 -8.00 -1.75 5.73
C THR A 123 -8.81 -2.95 6.26
N THR A 124 -8.38 -4.18 6.02
CA THR A 124 -9.11 -5.36 6.52
C THR A 124 -8.54 -5.82 7.87
N PRO A 125 -9.25 -5.57 9.00
CA PRO A 125 -8.72 -5.82 10.35
C PRO A 125 -8.23 -7.27 10.56
N ASP A 126 -8.99 -8.26 10.08
CA ASP A 126 -8.62 -9.68 10.21
C ASP A 126 -7.29 -10.03 9.50
N LEU A 127 -7.01 -9.36 8.36
CA LEU A 127 -5.73 -9.55 7.65
C LEU A 127 -4.59 -8.83 8.35
N VAL A 128 -4.83 -7.67 8.93
CA VAL A 128 -3.85 -6.94 9.75
C VAL A 128 -3.46 -7.79 10.96
N GLU A 129 -4.43 -8.30 11.72
CA GLU A 129 -4.16 -9.16 12.89
C GLU A 129 -3.40 -10.44 12.50
N LYS A 130 -3.77 -11.09 11.40
CA LYS A 130 -3.04 -12.26 10.91
C LYS A 130 -1.61 -11.92 10.51
N ALA A 131 -1.39 -10.78 9.84
CA ALA A 131 -0.04 -10.34 9.46
C ALA A 131 0.84 -10.10 10.68
N GLU A 132 0.34 -9.44 11.72
CA GLU A 132 1.06 -9.22 12.99
C GLU A 132 1.36 -10.54 13.72
N ASN A 133 0.42 -11.48 13.75
CA ASN A 133 0.64 -12.79 14.36
C ASN A 133 1.72 -13.62 13.62
N LEU A 134 1.82 -13.45 12.31
CA LEU A 134 2.83 -14.12 11.48
C LEU A 134 4.18 -13.42 11.50
N GLN A 135 4.19 -12.11 11.69
CA GLN A 135 5.36 -11.22 11.71
C GLN A 135 5.24 -10.22 12.87
N PRO A 136 5.61 -10.63 14.11
CA PRO A 136 5.41 -9.82 15.31
C PRO A 136 6.20 -8.49 15.33
N ASP A 137 7.19 -8.33 14.47
CA ASP A 137 7.99 -7.11 14.34
C ASP A 137 7.31 -6.05 13.46
N LEU A 138 6.16 -6.35 12.85
CA LEU A 138 5.39 -5.37 12.09
C LEU A 138 4.76 -4.35 13.04
N LYS A 139 5.02 -3.07 12.77
CA LYS A 139 4.33 -1.98 13.46
C LYS A 139 2.98 -1.70 12.78
N ARG A 140 1.91 -1.68 13.55
CA ARG A 140 0.60 -1.21 13.08
C ARG A 140 0.61 0.31 12.95
N VAL A 141 0.19 0.84 11.80
CA VAL A 141 0.31 2.28 11.46
C VAL A 141 -0.90 2.85 10.77
N VAL A 142 -1.04 4.18 10.89
CA VAL A 142 -1.89 5.03 10.06
C VAL A 142 -1.05 5.57 8.88
N CYS A 143 -1.56 5.43 7.66
CA CYS A 143 -0.91 5.90 6.44
C CYS A 143 -1.58 7.17 5.90
N ALA A 144 -0.83 8.25 5.72
CA ALA A 144 -1.29 9.41 4.96
C ALA A 144 -1.01 9.17 3.47
N SER A 145 -2.07 9.15 2.64
CA SER A 145 -2.00 8.86 1.21
C SER A 145 -2.50 10.05 0.40
N GLY A 146 -1.85 10.34 -0.74
CA GLY A 146 -2.23 11.43 -1.64
C GLY A 146 -1.18 11.68 -2.73
N ASP A 147 -1.56 12.35 -3.81
CA ASP A 147 -0.75 12.47 -5.04
C ASP A 147 0.45 13.44 -4.91
N LYS A 148 1.23 13.33 -3.82
CA LYS A 148 2.42 14.16 -3.57
C LYS A 148 3.53 13.39 -2.88
N PHE A 149 4.74 13.45 -3.44
CA PHE A 149 5.93 13.00 -2.71
C PHE A 149 6.29 14.01 -1.61
N ILE A 150 6.28 13.59 -0.35
CA ILE A 150 6.56 14.41 0.83
C ILE A 150 7.99 14.18 1.29
N GLY A 151 8.94 14.94 0.74
CA GLY A 151 10.37 14.86 1.09
C GLY A 151 10.87 15.96 2.05
N ASN A 152 10.01 16.92 2.43
CA ASN A 152 10.39 18.01 3.34
C ASN A 152 10.11 17.61 4.81
N PRO A 153 11.12 17.64 5.72
CA PRO A 153 10.97 17.21 7.11
C PRO A 153 9.86 17.95 7.89
N GLU A 154 9.70 19.26 7.67
CA GLU A 154 8.68 20.03 8.38
C GLU A 154 7.26 19.66 7.93
N LYS A 155 7.08 19.38 6.61
CA LYS A 155 5.81 18.86 6.09
C LYS A 155 5.51 17.45 6.61
N LYS A 156 6.50 16.59 6.74
CA LYS A 156 6.35 15.25 7.35
C LYS A 156 5.86 15.36 8.79
N LYS A 157 6.50 16.19 9.62
CA LYS A 157 6.09 16.42 11.01
C LYS A 157 4.69 17.04 11.11
N GLU A 158 4.37 17.98 10.21
CA GLU A 158 3.04 18.59 10.15
C GLU A 158 1.97 17.54 9.80
N MET A 159 2.23 16.67 8.83
CA MET A 159 1.32 15.59 8.44
C MET A 159 1.02 14.65 9.61
N HIS A 160 2.05 14.23 10.35
CA HIS A 160 1.85 13.48 11.58
C HIS A 160 0.99 14.25 12.61
N ARG A 161 1.32 15.53 12.83
CA ARG A 161 0.58 16.37 13.80
C ARG A 161 -0.89 16.58 13.44
N VAL A 162 -1.20 16.75 12.14
CA VAL A 162 -2.57 17.07 11.67
C VAL A 162 -3.42 15.82 11.54
N PHE A 163 -2.86 14.73 10.99
CA PHE A 163 -3.61 13.54 10.62
C PHE A 163 -3.34 12.33 11.51
N GLY A 164 -2.42 12.42 12.48
CA GLY A 164 -2.03 11.27 13.30
C GLY A 164 -1.34 10.15 12.53
N ALA A 165 -0.91 10.43 11.28
CA ALA A 165 -0.30 9.41 10.43
C ALA A 165 1.17 9.16 10.80
N ASP A 166 1.60 7.90 10.65
CA ASP A 166 2.96 7.44 10.96
C ASP A 166 3.86 7.38 9.74
N ILE A 167 3.26 7.17 8.57
CA ILE A 167 3.92 7.04 7.26
C ILE A 167 3.14 7.80 6.20
N CYS A 168 3.79 8.08 5.04
CA CYS A 168 3.11 8.66 3.88
C CYS A 168 3.55 8.03 2.56
N GLU A 169 2.62 7.97 1.61
CA GLU A 169 2.82 7.45 0.25
C GLU A 169 1.73 7.98 -0.71
N MET A 170 1.56 7.37 -1.92
CA MET A 170 0.76 7.95 -3.00
C MET A 170 -0.30 7.00 -3.62
N GLU A 171 -0.62 5.84 -3.04
CA GLU A 171 -1.49 4.81 -3.65
C GLU A 171 -2.55 4.23 -2.72
N ALA A 172 -2.30 4.22 -1.42
CA ALA A 172 -3.08 3.45 -0.45
C ALA A 172 -4.55 3.89 -0.38
N ALA A 173 -4.87 5.19 -0.50
CA ALA A 173 -6.26 5.63 -0.48
C ALA A 173 -7.03 5.08 -1.69
N GLY A 174 -6.44 5.12 -2.88
CA GLY A 174 -7.03 4.53 -4.09
C GLY A 174 -7.27 3.02 -3.96
N ILE A 175 -6.30 2.29 -3.42
CA ILE A 175 -6.40 0.85 -3.19
C ILE A 175 -7.49 0.52 -2.17
N VAL A 176 -7.44 1.15 -1.00
CA VAL A 176 -8.33 0.82 0.14
C VAL A 176 -9.78 1.23 -0.13
N LEU A 177 -10.00 2.44 -0.67
CA LEU A 177 -11.34 2.91 -1.06
C LEU A 177 -11.98 2.00 -2.11
N THR A 178 -11.20 1.58 -3.11
CA THR A 178 -11.67 0.68 -4.17
C THR A 178 -11.98 -0.72 -3.61
N SER A 179 -11.10 -1.26 -2.78
CA SER A 179 -11.28 -2.56 -2.13
C SER A 179 -12.53 -2.57 -1.24
N ASN A 180 -12.68 -1.56 -0.38
CA ASN A 180 -13.84 -1.42 0.51
C ASN A 180 -15.16 -1.29 -0.27
N ARG A 181 -15.19 -0.50 -1.35
CA ARG A 181 -16.35 -0.35 -2.23
C ARG A 181 -16.79 -1.68 -2.85
N ASN A 182 -15.84 -2.51 -3.22
CA ASN A 182 -16.08 -3.83 -3.80
C ASN A 182 -16.25 -4.95 -2.75
N ARG A 183 -16.04 -4.65 -1.45
CA ARG A 183 -16.02 -5.63 -0.35
C ARG A 183 -14.98 -6.74 -0.58
N VAL A 184 -13.87 -6.40 -1.21
CA VAL A 184 -12.73 -7.29 -1.38
C VAL A 184 -11.70 -6.94 -0.32
N PRO A 185 -11.24 -7.91 0.49
CA PRO A 185 -10.24 -7.66 1.52
C PRO A 185 -8.94 -7.08 0.94
N CYS A 186 -8.26 -6.23 1.71
CA CYS A 186 -6.95 -5.72 1.33
C CYS A 186 -5.96 -5.72 2.49
N LEU A 187 -4.70 -6.00 2.18
CA LEU A 187 -3.56 -6.01 3.09
C LEU A 187 -2.44 -5.14 2.50
N LEU A 188 -2.00 -4.15 3.25
CA LEU A 188 -0.92 -3.26 2.86
C LEU A 188 0.25 -3.40 3.83
N ILE A 189 1.38 -3.91 3.35
CA ILE A 189 2.64 -4.03 4.10
C ILE A 189 3.63 -3.02 3.51
N LYS A 190 4.21 -2.19 4.36
CA LYS A 190 5.07 -1.11 3.92
C LYS A 190 6.40 -1.12 4.66
N ILE A 191 7.40 -0.50 4.05
CA ILE A 191 8.72 -0.30 4.65
C ILE A 191 9.17 1.15 4.46
N VAL A 192 9.70 1.76 5.51
CA VAL A 192 10.23 3.12 5.42
C VAL A 192 11.53 3.13 4.63
N SER A 193 11.54 3.86 3.51
CA SER A 193 12.71 4.12 2.68
C SER A 193 13.42 5.42 3.03
N ASP A 194 12.65 6.43 3.43
CA ASP A 194 13.18 7.73 3.79
C ASP A 194 12.61 8.19 5.14
N SER A 195 13.53 8.51 6.04
CA SER A 195 13.25 8.88 7.44
C SER A 195 12.47 10.19 7.56
N VAL A 196 12.03 10.52 8.78
CA VAL A 196 11.34 11.80 9.06
C VAL A 196 12.20 13.01 8.68
N SER A 197 13.51 12.90 8.78
CA SER A 197 14.49 13.91 8.36
C SER A 197 15.03 13.71 6.94
N GLY A 198 14.73 12.58 6.30
CA GLY A 198 15.15 12.24 4.95
C GLY A 198 14.18 12.72 3.87
N GLY A 199 14.54 12.45 2.61
CA GLY A 199 13.74 12.85 1.45
C GLY A 199 14.17 12.10 0.19
N ALA A 200 14.06 12.75 -0.98
CA ALA A 200 14.23 12.11 -2.28
C ALA A 200 15.58 11.38 -2.51
N GLU A 201 16.66 11.85 -1.89
CA GLU A 201 17.97 11.18 -2.01
C GLU A 201 18.00 9.88 -1.23
N GLU A 202 17.49 9.88 0.01
CA GLU A 202 17.38 8.69 0.83
C GLU A 202 16.43 7.67 0.17
N PHE A 203 15.26 8.11 -0.28
CA PHE A 203 14.33 7.30 -1.06
C PHE A 203 15.02 6.59 -2.24
N ARG A 204 15.73 7.32 -3.13
CA ARG A 204 16.38 6.72 -4.31
C ARG A 204 17.46 5.71 -3.94
N ARG A 205 18.17 5.94 -2.84
CA ARG A 205 19.23 5.03 -2.36
C ARG A 205 18.65 3.73 -1.81
N GLU A 206 17.57 3.81 -1.05
CA GLU A 206 17.00 2.69 -0.31
C GLU A 206 15.95 1.90 -1.11
N LEU A 207 15.36 2.47 -2.16
CA LEU A 207 14.20 1.94 -2.89
C LEU A 207 14.30 0.44 -3.20
N GLU A 208 15.35 0.02 -3.90
CA GLU A 208 15.45 -1.37 -4.39
C GLU A 208 15.62 -2.36 -3.23
N HIS A 209 16.51 -2.04 -2.30
CA HIS A 209 16.80 -2.91 -1.16
C HIS A 209 15.60 -3.01 -0.20
N ALA A 210 14.99 -1.88 0.11
CA ALA A 210 13.81 -1.85 0.98
C ALA A 210 12.62 -2.59 0.34
N ALA A 211 12.37 -2.37 -0.97
CA ALA A 211 11.30 -3.06 -1.69
C ALA A 211 11.47 -4.59 -1.64
N GLN A 212 12.69 -5.11 -1.78
CA GLN A 212 12.96 -6.55 -1.70
C GLN A 212 12.65 -7.10 -0.30
N ILE A 213 13.10 -6.44 0.75
CA ILE A 213 12.80 -6.84 2.15
C ILE A 213 11.29 -6.84 2.40
N CYS A 214 10.59 -5.80 1.92
CA CYS A 214 9.15 -5.68 2.06
C CYS A 214 8.43 -6.85 1.38
N LEU A 215 8.78 -7.15 0.13
CA LEU A 215 8.16 -8.23 -0.62
C LEU A 215 8.47 -9.61 -0.03
N ASP A 216 9.67 -9.84 0.48
CA ASP A 216 10.02 -11.09 1.16
C ASP A 216 9.15 -11.32 2.41
N THR A 217 8.82 -10.25 3.15
CA THR A 217 7.89 -10.31 4.28
C THR A 217 6.46 -10.59 3.82
N VAL A 218 6.01 -9.91 2.78
CA VAL A 218 4.68 -10.15 2.18
C VAL A 218 4.54 -11.60 1.70
N ASP A 219 5.54 -12.13 1.00
CA ASP A 219 5.51 -13.51 0.51
C ASP A 219 5.41 -14.54 1.66
N GLN A 220 6.11 -14.30 2.78
CA GLN A 220 5.97 -15.15 3.98
C GLN A 220 4.56 -15.10 4.60
N ILE A 221 3.91 -13.93 4.55
CA ILE A 221 2.55 -13.75 5.07
C ILE A 221 1.54 -14.45 4.15
N ILE A 222 1.54 -14.12 2.85
CA ILE A 222 0.53 -14.63 1.90
C ILE A 222 0.51 -16.16 1.78
N ARG A 223 1.68 -16.81 1.96
CA ARG A 223 1.79 -18.29 2.00
C ARG A 223 1.03 -18.94 3.15
N LYS A 224 0.68 -18.16 4.19
CA LYS A 224 0.04 -18.66 5.42
C LYS A 224 -1.39 -18.10 5.61
N LEU A 225 -1.83 -17.19 4.74
CA LEU A 225 -3.19 -16.70 4.70
C LEU A 225 -4.12 -17.67 3.98
#